data_5326537ced38b7501734eb783c95cd1a
#
_entry.id   5326537ced38b7501734eb783c95cd1a
#
_cell.length_a   1.000
_cell.length_b   1.000
_cell.length_c   1.000
_cell.angle_alpha   90.00
_cell.angle_beta   90.00
_cell.angle_gamma   90.00
#
_symmetry.space_group_name_H-M   'P 1'
#
loop_
_entity.id
_entity.type
_entity.pdbx_description
1 polymer ?
#
loop_
_entity_poly.entity_id
_entity_poly.type
_entity_poly.pdbx_seq_one_letter_code
_entity_poly.pdbx_strand_id
1 'polypeptide(L)'
;ARFKTLFVDNGFTYYLDSKNSQWIPRPNNHSERIIDAWVRLVENTAGVSAREDRNIHPYKYFLEHYYISPERREIMFISELEVTGRPENAIHERPYNNANWEKLVPGSIEDDLFDAIVLQMNKRSKRHGAKDRMSLRDMIEEYARISL
;
A
#
# COMPACT_ATOMS: atom_id res chain seq x y z
N ALA A 1 4.88 -11.25 9.96
CA ALA A 1 4.56 -11.37 8.54
C ALA A 1 4.77 -10.06 7.80
N ARG A 2 5.18 -10.17 6.57
CA ARG A 2 5.42 -8.99 5.72
C ARG A 2 4.12 -8.24 5.41
N PHE A 3 3.08 -8.98 5.05
CA PHE A 3 1.81 -8.38 4.67
C PHE A 3 0.85 -8.44 5.84
N LYS A 4 0.42 -7.27 6.31
CA LYS A 4 -0.50 -7.16 7.43
C LYS A 4 -1.89 -6.84 6.90
N THR A 5 -2.85 -7.67 7.21
CA THR A 5 -4.23 -7.43 6.78
C THR A 5 -4.76 -6.14 7.40
N LEU A 6 -5.27 -5.26 6.57
CA LEU A 6 -5.89 -4.03 7.01
C LEU A 6 -7.40 -4.20 7.16
N PHE A 7 -8.06 -4.54 6.05
CA PHE A 7 -9.50 -4.75 6.03
C PHE A 7 -9.93 -5.31 4.67
N VAL A 8 -11.20 -5.62 4.55
CA VAL A 8 -11.82 -6.07 3.31
C VAL A 8 -12.87 -5.03 2.89
N ASP A 9 -12.86 -4.63 1.63
CA ASP A 9 -13.82 -3.69 1.09
C ASP A 9 -14.03 -3.94 -0.40
N ASN A 10 -15.29 -3.91 -0.82
CA ASN A 10 -15.69 -3.99 -2.23
C ASN A 10 -15.00 -5.12 -3.01
N GLY A 11 -14.91 -6.28 -2.40
CA GLY A 11 -14.34 -7.46 -3.05
C GLY A 11 -12.82 -7.54 -3.04
N PHE A 12 -12.16 -6.67 -2.31
CA PHE A 12 -10.71 -6.67 -2.17
C PHE A 12 -10.29 -6.79 -0.71
N THR A 13 -9.20 -7.51 -0.47
CA THR A 13 -8.51 -7.48 0.81
C THR A 13 -7.33 -6.54 0.69
N TYR A 14 -7.21 -5.63 1.64
CA TYR A 14 -6.14 -4.63 1.71
C TYR A 14 -5.09 -5.11 2.68
N TYR A 15 -3.84 -5.08 2.24
CA TYR A 15 -2.69 -5.46 3.07
C TYR A 15 -1.68 -4.33 3.10
N LEU A 16 -1.12 -4.08 4.26
CA LEU A 16 0.04 -3.20 4.37
C LEU A 16 1.31 -4.01 4.10
N ASP A 17 2.12 -3.56 3.17
CA ASP A 17 3.46 -4.11 2.97
C ASP A 17 4.36 -3.54 4.07
N SER A 18 4.49 -4.26 5.17
CA SER A 18 5.21 -3.77 6.33
C SER A 18 6.71 -3.71 6.10
N LYS A 19 7.24 -4.44 5.13
CA LYS A 19 8.66 -4.40 4.79
C LYS A 19 9.04 -3.10 4.11
N ASN A 20 8.16 -2.59 3.26
CA ASN A 20 8.46 -1.42 2.43
C ASN A 20 7.81 -0.12 2.92
N SER A 21 6.91 -0.22 3.89
CA SER A 21 6.31 0.96 4.50
C SER A 21 7.16 1.44 5.67
N GLN A 22 7.27 2.76 5.82
CA GLN A 22 8.14 3.33 6.85
C GLN A 22 7.71 4.73 7.25
N TRP A 23 8.15 5.13 8.43
CA TRP A 23 8.05 6.51 8.88
C TRP A 23 9.16 7.31 8.20
N ILE A 24 8.81 8.47 7.67
CA ILE A 24 9.77 9.39 7.04
C ILE A 24 9.53 10.81 7.54
N PRO A 25 10.53 11.70 7.45
CA PRO A 25 10.27 13.13 7.66
C PRO A 25 9.39 13.68 6.54
N ARG A 26 8.48 14.57 6.90
CA ARG A 26 7.68 15.25 5.88
C ARG A 26 8.59 16.12 5.01
N PRO A 27 8.47 16.05 3.67
CA PRO A 27 9.23 16.96 2.81
C PRO A 27 8.96 18.41 3.18
N ASN A 28 10.03 19.20 3.30
CA ASN A 28 10.01 20.62 3.67
C ASN A 28 9.50 20.92 5.09
N ASN A 29 9.32 19.91 5.92
CA ASN A 29 8.99 20.09 7.34
C ASN A 29 9.49 18.87 8.12
N HIS A 30 10.77 18.83 8.38
CA HIS A 30 11.43 17.63 8.94
C HIS A 30 11.05 17.34 10.40
N SER A 31 10.40 18.28 11.09
CA SER A 31 9.92 18.03 12.45
C SER A 31 8.66 17.16 12.48
N GLU A 32 7.93 17.10 11.37
CA GLU A 32 6.76 16.26 11.26
C GLU A 32 7.15 14.90 10.65
N ARG A 33 6.62 13.82 11.23
CA ARG A 33 6.81 12.47 10.70
C ARG A 33 5.55 12.02 10.02
N ILE A 34 5.71 11.46 8.81
CA ILE A 34 4.61 10.90 8.03
C ILE A 34 4.93 9.44 7.71
N ILE A 35 3.93 8.72 7.22
CA ILE A 35 4.11 7.33 6.81
C ILE A 35 4.15 7.26 5.29
N ASP A 36 5.20 6.64 4.78
CA ASP A 36 5.33 6.23 3.40
C ASP A 36 4.77 4.82 3.32
N ALA A 37 3.53 4.68 2.85
CA ALA A 37 2.78 3.45 2.96
C ALA A 37 2.57 2.78 1.60
N TRP A 38 2.89 1.50 1.53
CA TRP A 38 2.61 0.65 0.37
C TRP A 38 1.51 -0.33 0.73
N VAL A 39 0.45 -0.31 -0.04
CA VAL A 39 -0.75 -1.10 0.19
C VAL A 39 -0.98 -2.02 -1.00
N ARG A 40 -1.16 -3.30 -0.70
CA ARG A 40 -1.47 -4.30 -1.70
C ARG A 40 -2.95 -4.64 -1.60
N LEU A 41 -3.65 -4.56 -2.74
CA LEU A 41 -5.05 -4.96 -2.84
C LEU A 41 -5.14 -6.25 -3.62
N VAL A 42 -5.73 -7.26 -3.01
CA VAL A 42 -5.93 -8.56 -3.64
C VAL A 42 -7.41 -8.78 -3.85
N GLU A 43 -7.79 -9.07 -5.09
CA GLU A 43 -9.18 -9.36 -5.41
C GLU A 43 -9.60 -10.67 -4.74
N ASN A 44 -10.69 -10.60 -3.98
CA ASN A 44 -11.25 -11.78 -3.35
C ASN A 44 -12.09 -12.53 -4.37
N THR A 45 -11.60 -13.68 -4.76
CA THR A 45 -12.35 -14.54 -5.62
C THR A 45 -12.86 -15.69 -4.77
N ALA A 46 -14.16 -15.93 -4.82
CA ALA A 46 -14.77 -17.01 -4.06
C ALA A 46 -15.34 -18.05 -5.03
N GLY A 47 -15.28 -19.32 -4.61
CA GLY A 47 -15.95 -20.38 -5.31
C GLY A 47 -15.14 -21.06 -6.40
N VAL A 48 -15.85 -21.88 -7.15
CA VAL A 48 -15.25 -22.80 -8.11
C VAL A 48 -14.65 -22.09 -9.31
N SER A 49 -15.29 -21.02 -9.76
CA SER A 49 -14.80 -20.26 -10.92
C SER A 49 -13.41 -19.65 -10.67
N ALA A 50 -13.14 -19.24 -9.44
CA ALA A 50 -11.81 -18.76 -9.09
C ALA A 50 -10.74 -19.82 -9.22
N ARG A 51 -11.09 -21.08 -8.92
CA ARG A 51 -10.16 -22.20 -9.09
C ARG A 51 -9.93 -22.58 -10.54
N GLU A 52 -10.96 -22.51 -11.35
CA GLU A 52 -10.88 -22.80 -12.76
C GLU A 52 -10.04 -21.76 -13.49
N ASP A 53 -10.21 -20.52 -13.14
CA ASP A 53 -9.50 -19.41 -13.76
C ASP A 53 -8.06 -19.28 -13.30
N ARG A 54 -7.69 -19.92 -12.21
CA ARG A 54 -6.38 -19.78 -11.57
C ARG A 54 -5.22 -20.11 -12.50
N ASN A 55 -5.39 -21.04 -13.40
CA ASN A 55 -4.36 -21.42 -14.36
C ASN A 55 -4.33 -20.56 -15.61
N ILE A 56 -5.40 -19.82 -15.87
CA ILE A 56 -5.57 -19.05 -17.09
C ILE A 56 -5.40 -17.57 -16.80
N HIS A 57 -5.94 -17.12 -15.65
CA HIS A 57 -5.95 -15.72 -15.25
C HIS A 57 -5.37 -15.60 -13.85
N PRO A 58 -4.09 -15.24 -13.73
CA PRO A 58 -3.51 -14.99 -12.40
C PRO A 58 -4.32 -13.91 -11.70
N TYR A 59 -4.43 -14.01 -10.38
CA TYR A 59 -5.13 -13.02 -9.59
C TYR A 59 -4.56 -11.64 -9.86
N LYS A 60 -5.44 -10.67 -9.99
CA LYS A 60 -5.03 -9.29 -10.10
C LYS A 60 -4.64 -8.76 -8.73
N TYR A 61 -3.55 -8.05 -8.71
CA TYR A 61 -3.11 -7.30 -7.54
C TYR A 61 -3.03 -5.84 -7.94
N PHE A 62 -3.40 -4.99 -6.99
CA PHE A 62 -3.12 -3.57 -7.13
C PHE A 62 -2.10 -3.20 -6.06
N LEU A 63 -1.16 -2.36 -6.42
CA LEU A 63 -0.19 -1.82 -5.50
C LEU A 63 -0.42 -0.32 -5.45
N GLU A 64 -0.78 0.18 -4.28
CA GLU A 64 -1.08 1.60 -4.08
C GLU A 64 -0.06 2.22 -3.14
N HIS A 65 0.36 3.42 -3.46
CA HIS A 65 1.32 4.17 -2.67
C HIS A 65 0.66 5.41 -2.09
N TYR A 66 0.78 5.59 -0.79
CA TYR A 66 0.19 6.70 -0.06
C TYR A 66 1.22 7.36 0.85
N TYR A 67 1.07 8.66 1.05
CA TYR A 67 1.64 9.32 2.21
C TYR A 67 0.52 9.60 3.20
N ILE A 68 0.81 9.38 4.47
CA ILE A 68 -0.18 9.52 5.55
C ILE A 68 0.43 10.41 6.62
N SER A 69 -0.30 11.48 6.99
CA SER A 69 0.07 12.37 8.08
C SER A 69 -0.84 12.11 9.28
N PRO A 70 -0.39 11.34 10.28
CA PRO A 70 -1.20 11.12 11.48
C PRO A 70 -1.42 12.41 12.25
N GLU A 71 -0.43 13.29 12.29
CA GLU A 71 -0.52 14.56 13.03
C GLU A 71 -1.62 15.46 12.49
N ARG A 72 -1.75 15.55 11.18
CA ARG A 72 -2.72 16.43 10.52
C ARG A 72 -3.98 15.72 10.08
N ARG A 73 -4.03 14.41 10.21
CA ARG A 73 -5.12 13.56 9.70
C ARG A 73 -5.38 13.82 8.22
N GLU A 74 -4.32 13.72 7.44
CA GLU A 74 -4.34 13.92 6.01
C GLU A 74 -3.76 12.71 5.30
N ILE A 75 -4.18 12.52 4.06
CA ILE A 75 -3.72 11.44 3.20
C ILE A 75 -3.39 11.99 1.82
N MET A 76 -2.37 11.42 1.18
CA MET A 76 -2.01 11.77 -0.20
C MET A 76 -1.86 10.49 -0.99
N PHE A 77 -2.65 10.36 -2.04
CA PHE A 77 -2.51 9.27 -2.99
C PHE A 77 -1.39 9.60 -3.97
N ILE A 78 -0.43 8.70 -4.11
CA ILE A 78 0.74 8.91 -4.96
C ILE A 78 0.62 8.11 -6.25
N SER A 79 0.30 6.84 -6.18
CA SER A 79 0.25 6.01 -7.38
C SER A 79 -0.54 4.73 -7.15
N GLU A 80 -1.01 4.16 -8.25
CA GLU A 80 -1.60 2.84 -8.28
C GLU A 80 -1.03 2.06 -9.46
N LEU A 81 -0.70 0.81 -9.23
CA LEU A 81 -0.24 -0.11 -10.26
C LEU A 81 -1.08 -1.37 -10.22
N GLU A 82 -1.59 -1.77 -11.37
CA GLU A 82 -2.16 -3.10 -11.53
C GLU A 82 -1.04 -4.08 -11.86
N VAL A 83 -0.83 -5.06 -10.98
CA VAL A 83 0.19 -6.08 -11.17
C VAL A 83 -0.45 -7.31 -11.81
N THR A 84 -0.04 -7.63 -13.02
CA THR A 84 -0.61 -8.74 -13.78
C THR A 84 0.36 -9.91 -13.95
N GLY A 85 1.52 -9.83 -13.30
CA GLY A 85 2.56 -10.85 -13.45
C GLY A 85 3.41 -10.67 -14.69
N ARG A 86 3.25 -9.56 -15.39
CA ARG A 86 4.04 -9.27 -16.59
C ARG A 86 5.19 -8.34 -16.26
N PRO A 87 6.37 -8.56 -16.86
CA PRO A 87 7.55 -7.75 -16.54
C PRO A 87 7.47 -6.30 -17.03
N GLU A 88 6.59 -5.98 -17.95
CA GLU A 88 6.44 -4.62 -18.47
C GLU A 88 5.53 -3.72 -17.63
N ASN A 89 5.05 -4.19 -16.49
CA ASN A 89 4.31 -3.33 -15.58
C ASN A 89 5.19 -2.19 -15.12
N ALA A 90 4.74 -0.98 -15.35
CA ALA A 90 5.47 0.23 -14.95
C ALA A 90 4.65 1.05 -13.98
N ILE A 91 5.33 1.61 -12.98
CA ILE A 91 4.73 2.54 -12.04
C ILE A 91 5.08 3.96 -12.46
N HIS A 92 4.05 4.79 -12.58
CA HIS A 92 4.21 6.22 -12.78
C HIS A 92 3.79 6.93 -11.50
N GLU A 93 4.76 7.29 -10.67
CA GLU A 93 4.48 8.01 -9.44
C GLU A 93 4.40 9.51 -9.70
N ARG A 94 3.46 10.15 -9.03
CA ARG A 94 3.42 11.60 -9.01
C ARG A 94 4.57 12.14 -8.17
N PRO A 95 5.22 13.23 -8.58
CA PRO A 95 6.15 13.93 -7.69
C PRO A 95 5.41 14.41 -6.44
N TYR A 96 6.14 14.48 -5.33
CA TYR A 96 5.56 15.03 -4.11
C TYR A 96 5.10 16.47 -4.36
N ASN A 97 3.88 16.78 -3.96
CA ASN A 97 3.33 18.12 -4.01
C ASN A 97 2.48 18.35 -2.76
N ASN A 98 2.90 19.30 -1.95
CA ASN A 98 2.21 19.61 -0.70
C ASN A 98 0.73 19.97 -0.90
N ALA A 99 0.36 20.47 -2.08
CA ALA A 99 -1.02 20.80 -2.40
C ALA A 99 -1.91 19.57 -2.58
N ASN A 100 -1.33 18.38 -2.72
CA ASN A 100 -2.09 17.15 -2.95
C ASN A 100 -2.54 16.47 -1.65
N TRP A 101 -2.20 17.01 -0.50
CA TRP A 101 -2.72 16.50 0.76
C TRP A 101 -4.23 16.73 0.85
N GLU A 102 -4.94 15.71 1.25
CA GLU A 102 -6.40 15.75 1.39
C GLU A 102 -6.80 15.45 2.82
N LYS A 103 -7.80 16.19 3.31
CA LYS A 103 -8.39 15.91 4.61
C LYS A 103 -9.21 14.64 4.52
N LEU A 104 -9.19 13.84 5.58
CA LEU A 104 -10.00 12.63 5.64
C LEU A 104 -11.49 12.98 5.75
N VAL A 105 -12.30 12.28 4.98
CA VAL A 105 -13.75 12.36 5.09
C VAL A 105 -14.21 11.24 6.01
N PRO A 106 -14.85 11.54 7.14
CA PRO A 106 -15.28 10.50 8.08
C PRO A 106 -16.14 9.43 7.41
N GLY A 107 -15.81 8.17 7.66
CA GLY A 107 -16.52 7.04 7.12
C GLY A 107 -16.14 6.65 5.69
N SER A 108 -15.24 7.37 5.05
CA SER A 108 -14.75 7.02 3.72
C SER A 108 -13.76 5.84 3.79
N ILE A 109 -13.50 5.25 2.62
CA ILE A 109 -12.49 4.18 2.54
C ILE A 109 -11.10 4.71 2.92
N GLU A 110 -10.78 5.94 2.58
CA GLU A 110 -9.52 6.57 2.92
C GLU A 110 -9.38 6.77 4.43
N ASP A 111 -10.48 7.07 5.12
CA ASP A 111 -10.49 7.19 6.58
C ASP A 111 -10.19 5.85 7.23
N ASP A 112 -10.84 4.79 6.76
CA ASP A 112 -10.61 3.43 7.25
C ASP A 112 -9.18 2.98 6.96
N LEU A 113 -8.67 3.28 5.78
CA LEU A 113 -7.32 2.95 5.37
C LEU A 113 -6.30 3.67 6.24
N PHE A 114 -6.50 4.95 6.48
CA PHE A 114 -5.65 5.77 7.35
C PHE A 114 -5.54 5.13 8.74
N ASP A 115 -6.68 4.86 9.38
CA ASP A 115 -6.70 4.31 10.74
C ASP A 115 -6.03 2.95 10.81
N ALA A 116 -6.28 2.08 9.84
CA ALA A 116 -5.70 0.75 9.81
C ALA A 116 -4.19 0.79 9.61
N ILE A 117 -3.69 1.66 8.73
CA ILE A 117 -2.25 1.81 8.50
C ILE A 117 -1.56 2.35 9.74
N VAL A 118 -2.11 3.40 10.35
CA VAL A 118 -1.53 4.01 11.55
C VAL A 118 -1.43 2.98 12.67
N LEU A 119 -2.48 2.18 12.86
CA LEU A 119 -2.48 1.13 13.86
C LEU A 119 -1.33 0.13 13.63
N GLN A 120 -1.17 -0.35 12.42
CA GLN A 120 -0.14 -1.32 12.10
C GLN A 120 1.28 -0.72 12.23
N MET A 121 1.46 0.52 11.79
CA MET A 121 2.76 1.18 11.86
C MET A 121 3.17 1.48 13.30
N ASN A 122 2.22 1.81 14.17
CA ASN A 122 2.51 2.03 15.58
C ASN A 122 2.93 0.75 16.30
N LYS A 123 2.34 -0.37 15.94
CA LYS A 123 2.76 -1.67 16.47
C LYS A 123 4.19 -2.02 16.06
N ARG A 124 4.53 -1.73 14.80
CA ARG A 124 5.83 -2.06 14.24
C ARG A 124 6.95 -1.19 14.78
N SER A 125 6.71 0.10 14.99
CA SER A 125 7.74 1.05 15.37
C SER A 125 8.44 0.69 16.69
N LYS A 126 7.84 -0.16 17.51
CA LYS A 126 8.42 -0.64 18.76
C LYS A 126 9.45 -1.74 18.56
N ARG A 127 9.61 -2.28 17.36
CA ARG A 127 10.40 -3.49 17.10
C ARG A 127 11.58 -3.29 16.16
N HIS A 128 11.43 -2.56 15.06
CA HIS A 128 12.42 -2.55 13.99
C HIS A 128 12.59 -1.18 13.34
N GLY A 129 13.83 -0.93 12.90
CA GLY A 129 14.11 0.14 11.95
C GLY A 129 13.84 -0.27 10.51
N ALA A 130 13.99 0.67 9.58
CA ALA A 130 13.67 0.50 8.15
C ALA A 130 14.84 -0.10 7.36
N LYS A 131 15.58 -1.06 7.93
CA LYS A 131 16.84 -1.55 7.35
C LYS A 131 16.70 -2.34 6.05
N ASP A 132 15.55 -2.96 5.84
CA ASP A 132 15.37 -3.92 4.74
C ASP A 132 14.47 -3.40 3.65
N ARG A 133 14.37 -2.09 3.52
CA ARG A 133 13.53 -1.50 2.49
C ARG A 133 14.06 -1.83 1.10
N MET A 134 13.17 -2.32 0.27
CA MET A 134 13.48 -2.64 -1.13
C MET A 134 13.42 -1.40 -2.00
N SER A 135 14.16 -1.41 -3.11
CA SER A 135 13.94 -0.41 -4.15
C SER A 135 12.58 -0.60 -4.79
N LEU A 136 12.05 0.47 -5.40
CA LEU A 136 10.76 0.39 -6.08
C LEU A 136 10.76 -0.69 -7.17
N ARG A 137 11.85 -0.78 -7.93
CA ARG A 137 11.98 -1.78 -8.98
C ARG A 137 11.97 -3.20 -8.42
N ASP A 138 12.72 -3.44 -7.36
CA ASP A 138 12.78 -4.76 -6.72
C ASP A 138 11.42 -5.15 -6.14
N MET A 139 10.70 -4.18 -5.58
CA MET A 139 9.36 -4.38 -5.07
C MET A 139 8.39 -4.82 -6.16
N ILE A 140 8.44 -4.16 -7.31
CA ILE A 140 7.59 -4.51 -8.47
C ILE A 140 7.91 -5.92 -8.94
N GLU A 141 9.17 -6.25 -9.09
CA GLU A 141 9.60 -7.58 -9.54
C GLU A 141 9.14 -8.68 -8.57
N GLU A 142 9.23 -8.40 -7.28
CA GLU A 142 8.76 -9.37 -6.28
C GLU A 142 7.25 -9.55 -6.30
N TYR A 143 6.48 -8.48 -6.45
CA TYR A 143 5.03 -8.60 -6.59
C TYR A 143 4.65 -9.39 -7.84
N ALA A 144 5.30 -9.13 -8.95
CA ALA A 144 5.06 -9.88 -10.18
C ALA A 144 5.37 -11.38 -10.00
N ARG A 145 6.43 -11.69 -9.25
CA ARG A 145 6.81 -13.07 -8.96
C ARG A 145 5.79 -13.79 -8.07
N ILE A 146 5.25 -13.09 -7.08
CA ILE A 146 4.25 -13.62 -6.18
C ILE A 146 2.94 -13.91 -6.92
N SER A 147 2.60 -13.09 -7.91
CA SER A 147 1.35 -13.25 -8.66
C SER A 147 1.41 -14.34 -9.74
N LEU A 148 2.58 -14.86 -10.01
CA LEU A 148 2.75 -16.01 -10.91
C LEU A 148 2.62 -17.32 -10.16
#